data_cfa2dbadd76bf5fbf1d51668d20d2a2c
#
_entry.id   cfa2dbadd76bf5fbf1d51668d20d2a2c
#
_cell.length_a   1.000
_cell.length_b   1.000
_cell.length_c   1.000
_cell.angle_alpha   90.00
_cell.angle_beta   90.00
_cell.angle_gamma   90.00
#
_symmetry.space_group_name_H-M   'P 1'
#
loop_
_entity.id
_entity.type
_entity.pdbx_description
1 polymer ?
#
loop_
_entity_poly.entity_id
_entity_poly.type
_entity_poly.pdbx_seq_one_letter_code
_entity_poly.pdbx_strand_id
1 'polypeptide(L)'
;RGYTTASQLQTPKADPVTALLADREKTHGDFSAHARITQELKRAFYGHLVAKLSDVQAESVDMILHKLGRIAAGDPNFPDHWQDIQGYARLVSERLK
;
A
#
# COMPACT_ATOMS: atom_id res chain seq x y z
N ARG A 1 -26.88 10.21 -20.74
CA ARG A 1 -26.49 10.37 -20.07
C ARG A 1 -26.25 10.67 -19.26
N GLY A 2 -26.26 10.81 -19.32
CA GLY A 2 -25.92 11.19 -18.55
C GLY A 2 -25.62 11.34 -17.68
N TYR A 3 -25.81 11.36 -17.41
CA TYR A 3 -25.59 11.51 -16.53
C TYR A 3 -25.80 11.79 -15.54
N THR A 4 -25.89 11.19 -15.60
CA THR A 4 -25.57 11.85 -14.38
C THR A 4 -25.56 13.35 -14.52
N THR A 5 -26.22 13.97 -13.67
CA THR A 5 -26.19 15.41 -13.69
C THR A 5 -24.97 15.92 -12.93
N ALA A 6 -24.54 17.12 -13.28
CA ALA A 6 -23.43 17.75 -12.59
C ALA A 6 -23.75 17.98 -11.11
N SER A 7 -25.00 18.25 -10.78
CA SER A 7 -25.36 18.51 -9.40
C SER A 7 -25.13 17.31 -8.51
N GLN A 8 -25.31 16.13 -9.04
CA GLN A 8 -25.06 14.92 -8.26
C GLN A 8 -23.57 14.76 -7.96
N LEU A 9 -22.75 15.19 -8.89
CA LEU A 9 -21.31 15.09 -8.72
C LEU A 9 -20.80 16.12 -7.72
N GLN A 10 -21.60 17.12 -7.43
CA GLN A 10 -21.17 18.20 -6.55
C GLN A 10 -21.50 17.95 -5.10
N THR A 11 -21.97 16.77 -4.77
CA THR A 11 -22.34 16.45 -3.40
C THR A 11 -21.29 15.50 -2.81
N PRO A 12 -20.17 16.05 -2.31
CA PRO A 12 -19.03 15.21 -1.91
C PRO A 12 -19.37 14.20 -0.84
N LYS A 13 -20.21 14.57 0.12
CA LYS A 13 -20.57 13.67 1.20
C LYS A 13 -21.38 12.48 0.75
N ALA A 14 -21.92 12.54 -0.46
CA ALA A 14 -22.66 11.41 -1.03
C ALA A 14 -21.75 10.48 -1.81
N ASP A 15 -20.48 10.82 -1.96
CA ASP A 15 -19.54 9.98 -2.71
C ASP A 15 -18.80 9.06 -1.76
N PRO A 16 -19.13 7.75 -1.77
CA PRO A 16 -18.49 6.81 -0.85
C PRO A 16 -17.02 6.61 -1.13
N VAL A 17 -16.59 6.78 -2.38
CA VAL A 17 -15.16 6.64 -2.70
C VAL A 17 -14.36 7.77 -2.08
N THR A 18 -14.84 9.00 -2.19
CA THR A 18 -14.16 10.15 -1.59
C THR A 18 -14.04 9.97 -0.07
N ALA A 19 -15.11 9.53 0.58
CA ALA A 19 -15.09 9.29 2.02
C ALA A 19 -14.11 8.19 2.39
N LEU A 20 -14.07 7.12 1.61
CA LEU A 20 -13.16 6.01 1.84
C LEU A 20 -11.70 6.46 1.71
N LEU A 21 -11.39 7.23 0.68
CA LEU A 21 -10.03 7.71 0.47
C LEU A 21 -9.57 8.64 1.59
N ALA A 22 -10.46 9.53 2.04
CA ALA A 22 -10.14 10.43 3.15
C ALA A 22 -9.89 9.66 4.43
N ASP A 23 -10.69 8.62 4.67
CA ASP A 23 -10.54 7.79 5.86
C ASP A 23 -9.23 7.03 5.84
N ARG A 24 -8.85 6.51 4.69
CA ARG A 24 -7.59 5.77 4.54
C ARG A 24 -6.37 6.66 4.73
N GLU A 25 -6.46 7.92 4.35
CA GLU A 25 -5.33 8.85 4.54
C GLU A 25 -4.91 8.96 5.98
N LYS A 26 -5.83 8.79 6.92
CA LYS A 26 -5.52 8.89 8.34
C LYS A 26 -4.53 7.83 8.79
N THR A 27 -4.58 6.64 8.20
CA THR A 27 -3.70 5.54 8.60
C THR A 27 -2.62 5.27 7.57
N HIS A 28 -2.91 5.51 6.29
CA HIS A 28 -2.02 5.16 5.18
C HIS A 28 -1.23 6.34 4.64
N GLY A 29 -1.63 7.57 5.03
CA GLY A 29 -0.98 8.77 4.58
C GLY A 29 -1.44 9.21 3.19
N ASP A 30 -0.85 10.31 2.71
CA ASP A 30 -1.12 10.83 1.38
C ASP A 30 -0.63 9.83 0.33
N PHE A 31 -1.48 9.54 -0.65
CA PHE A 31 -1.16 8.50 -1.63
C PHE A 31 0.09 8.85 -2.45
N SER A 32 0.27 10.10 -2.84
CA SER A 32 1.43 10.44 -3.66
C SER A 32 2.74 10.33 -2.87
N ALA A 33 2.71 10.66 -1.58
CA ALA A 33 3.88 10.47 -0.71
C ALA A 33 4.15 8.98 -0.53
N HIS A 34 3.11 8.20 -0.26
CA HIS A 34 3.23 6.75 -0.13
C HIS A 34 3.81 6.14 -1.41
N ALA A 35 3.29 6.54 -2.57
CA ALA A 35 3.74 6.01 -3.84
C ALA A 35 5.22 6.32 -4.08
N ARG A 36 5.63 7.56 -3.81
CA ARG A 36 7.03 7.96 -3.99
C ARG A 36 7.95 7.13 -3.10
N ILE A 37 7.60 7.01 -1.83
CA ILE A 37 8.42 6.26 -0.88
C ILE A 37 8.50 4.80 -1.30
N THR A 38 7.37 4.19 -1.64
CA THR A 38 7.33 2.78 -2.02
C THR A 38 8.18 2.53 -3.26
N GLN A 39 8.09 3.41 -4.26
CA GLN A 39 8.88 3.24 -5.47
C GLN A 39 10.37 3.42 -5.20
N GLU A 40 10.74 4.34 -4.32
CA GLU A 40 12.13 4.51 -3.89
C GLU A 40 12.64 3.25 -3.19
N LEU A 41 11.84 2.68 -2.30
CA LEU A 41 12.20 1.45 -1.61
C LEU A 41 12.39 0.30 -2.60
N LYS A 42 11.51 0.18 -3.57
CA LYS A 42 11.61 -0.87 -4.59
C LYS A 42 12.87 -0.70 -5.44
N ARG A 43 13.17 0.52 -5.85
CA ARG A 43 14.38 0.77 -6.63
C ARG A 43 15.63 0.40 -5.83
N ALA A 44 15.68 0.78 -4.56
CA ALA A 44 16.82 0.46 -3.72
C ALA A 44 16.95 -1.05 -3.52
N PHE A 45 15.84 -1.71 -3.20
CA PHE A 45 15.85 -3.15 -2.95
C PHE A 45 16.27 -3.93 -4.19
N TYR A 46 15.57 -3.72 -5.30
CA TYR A 46 15.83 -4.49 -6.53
C TYR A 46 17.13 -4.08 -7.19
N GLY A 47 17.55 -2.82 -7.02
CA GLY A 47 18.83 -2.36 -7.57
C GLY A 47 20.05 -3.00 -6.93
N HIS A 48 19.91 -3.50 -5.72
CA HIS A 48 21.00 -4.15 -4.98
C HIS A 48 20.82 -5.65 -4.82
N LEU A 49 19.79 -6.19 -5.43
CA LEU A 49 19.48 -7.61 -5.28
C LEU A 49 20.56 -8.46 -5.93
N VAL A 50 21.13 -9.40 -5.17
CA VAL A 50 22.23 -10.24 -5.63
C VAL A 50 21.71 -11.53 -6.27
N ALA A 51 20.70 -12.15 -5.68
CA ALA A 51 20.16 -13.41 -6.17
C ALA A 51 18.74 -13.21 -6.68
N LYS A 52 18.34 -14.04 -7.65
CA LYS A 52 17.00 -13.96 -8.20
C LYS A 52 15.98 -14.45 -7.17
N LEU A 53 14.89 -13.73 -7.03
CA LEU A 53 13.78 -14.14 -6.17
C LEU A 53 12.82 -15.03 -6.95
N SER A 54 12.17 -15.97 -6.24
CA SER A 54 11.02 -16.66 -6.81
C SER A 54 9.84 -15.71 -6.91
N ASP A 55 8.79 -16.12 -7.63
CA ASP A 55 7.59 -15.31 -7.73
C ASP A 55 6.96 -15.06 -6.36
N VAL A 56 6.94 -16.08 -5.51
CA VAL A 56 6.39 -15.94 -4.15
C VAL A 56 7.21 -14.94 -3.34
N GLN A 57 8.54 -15.02 -3.42
CA GLN A 57 9.41 -14.08 -2.71
C GLN A 57 9.24 -12.66 -3.25
N ALA A 58 9.21 -12.51 -4.57
CA ALA A 58 9.09 -11.18 -5.18
C ALA A 58 7.77 -10.52 -4.81
N GLU A 59 6.68 -11.27 -4.88
CA GLU A 59 5.37 -10.71 -4.53
C GLU A 59 5.33 -10.31 -3.06
N SER A 60 5.85 -11.15 -2.18
CA SER A 60 5.88 -10.84 -0.74
C SER A 60 6.73 -9.62 -0.46
N VAL A 61 7.89 -9.50 -1.11
CA VAL A 61 8.75 -8.32 -0.96
C VAL A 61 7.99 -7.07 -1.41
N ASP A 62 7.33 -7.14 -2.57
CA ASP A 62 6.58 -5.99 -3.07
C ASP A 62 5.52 -5.54 -2.08
N MET A 63 4.79 -6.48 -1.49
CA MET A 63 3.75 -6.15 -0.53
C MET A 63 4.33 -5.62 0.78
N ILE A 64 5.44 -6.19 1.24
CA ILE A 64 6.10 -5.69 2.45
C ILE A 64 6.59 -4.26 2.23
N LEU A 65 7.22 -3.98 1.09
CA LEU A 65 7.67 -2.63 0.77
C LEU A 65 6.50 -1.66 0.68
N HIS A 66 5.37 -2.12 0.14
CA HIS A 66 4.15 -1.33 0.08
C HIS A 66 3.68 -0.93 1.49
N LYS A 67 3.69 -1.89 2.43
CA LYS A 67 3.31 -1.61 3.82
C LYS A 67 4.30 -0.68 4.50
N LEU A 68 5.59 -0.84 4.23
CA LEU A 68 6.60 0.08 4.77
C LEU A 68 6.36 1.51 4.27
N GLY A 69 5.95 1.66 3.02
CA GLY A 69 5.58 2.97 2.48
C GLY A 69 4.41 3.58 3.24
N ARG A 70 3.42 2.77 3.60
CA ARG A 70 2.27 3.25 4.38
C ARG A 70 2.68 3.65 5.79
N ILE A 71 3.59 2.89 6.40
CA ILE A 71 4.10 3.23 7.73
C ILE A 71 4.84 4.57 7.67
N ALA A 72 5.66 4.76 6.65
CA ALA A 72 6.46 5.98 6.53
C ALA A 72 5.62 7.20 6.22
N ALA A 73 4.58 7.06 5.41
CA ALA A 73 3.76 8.17 4.96
C ALA A 73 2.54 8.41 5.86
N GLY A 74 2.15 7.43 6.67
CA GLY A 74 0.92 7.48 7.45
C GLY A 74 1.17 7.28 8.93
N ASP A 75 0.36 6.42 9.54
CA ASP A 75 0.38 6.18 10.98
C ASP A 75 1.18 4.92 11.30
N PRO A 76 2.39 5.08 11.89
CA PRO A 76 3.22 3.92 12.23
C PRO A 76 2.63 3.08 13.37
N ASN A 77 1.62 3.58 14.05
CA ASN A 77 0.99 2.87 15.16
C ASN A 77 -0.27 2.12 14.74
N PHE A 78 -0.59 2.10 13.45
CA PHE A 78 -1.74 1.37 12.95
C PHE A 78 -1.37 -0.11 12.86
N PRO A 79 -1.96 -0.99 13.69
CA PRO A 79 -1.49 -2.37 13.82
C PRO A 79 -1.55 -3.17 12.53
N ASP A 80 -2.53 -2.89 11.66
CA ASP A 80 -2.74 -3.69 10.46
C ASP A 80 -1.52 -3.66 9.53
N HIS A 81 -0.80 -2.53 9.47
CA HIS A 81 0.40 -2.46 8.64
C HIS A 81 1.42 -3.52 9.06
N TRP A 82 1.64 -3.62 10.36
CA TRP A 82 2.64 -4.56 10.90
C TRP A 82 2.15 -6.01 10.83
N GLN A 83 0.86 -6.22 11.06
CA GLN A 83 0.27 -7.56 10.94
C GLN A 83 0.36 -8.08 9.50
N ASP A 84 0.12 -7.20 8.52
CA ASP A 84 0.21 -7.58 7.12
C ASP A 84 1.64 -7.97 6.75
N ILE A 85 2.64 -7.22 7.27
CA ILE A 85 4.04 -7.56 7.04
C ILE A 85 4.35 -8.96 7.57
N GLN A 86 3.88 -9.27 8.78
CA GLN A 86 4.07 -10.59 9.34
C GLN A 86 3.45 -11.67 8.46
N GLY A 87 2.27 -11.43 7.94
CA GLY A 87 1.58 -12.38 7.07
C GLY A 87 2.36 -12.67 5.80
N TYR A 88 2.81 -11.63 5.12
CA TYR A 88 3.57 -11.82 3.89
C TYR A 88 4.91 -12.50 4.13
N ALA A 89 5.59 -12.16 5.23
CA ALA A 89 6.84 -12.83 5.59
C ALA A 89 6.60 -14.31 5.86
N ARG A 90 5.52 -14.64 6.55
CA ARG A 90 5.19 -16.02 6.88
C ARG A 90 4.87 -16.85 5.65
N LEU A 91 4.18 -16.25 4.67
CA LEU A 91 3.88 -16.96 3.43
C LEU A 91 5.15 -17.44 2.73
N VAL A 92 6.22 -16.68 2.82
CA VAL A 92 7.51 -17.10 2.26
C VAL A 92 8.18 -18.14 3.15
N SER A 93 8.31 -17.84 4.44
CA SER A 93 9.09 -18.70 5.33
C SER A 93 8.53 -20.11 5.42
N GLU A 94 7.21 -20.25 5.35
CA GLU A 94 6.58 -21.57 5.39
C GLU A 94 6.89 -22.40 4.16
N ARG A 95 7.22 -21.77 3.06
CA ARG A 95 7.53 -22.48 1.81
C ARG A 95 9.01 -22.80 1.63
N LEU A 96 9.85 -22.35 2.54
CA LEU A 96 11.28 -22.56 2.47
C LEU A 96 11.75 -23.78 3.30
N LYS A 97 10.83 -24.48 3.90
CA LYS A 97 11.13 -25.64 4.73
C LYS A 97 11.57 -26.86 3.93
#